data_2cc88df280d4de0b303bb875b185f604
#
_entry.id   2cc88df280d4de0b303bb875b185f604
#
_cell.length_a   1.000
_cell.length_b   1.000
_cell.length_c   1.000
_cell.angle_alpha   90.00
_cell.angle_beta   90.00
_cell.angle_gamma   90.00
#
_symmetry.space_group_name_H-M   'P 1'
#
loop_
_entity.id
_entity.type
_entity.pdbx_description
1 polymer ?
#
loop_
_entity_poly.entity_id
_entity_poly.type
_entity_poly.pdbx_seq_one_letter_code
_entity_poly.pdbx_strand_id
1 'polypeptide(L)'
;MPREPGEEIAVHDLIRGEVRWQTALLDDFVCLKSDGFPTYHLAVVVDDHAMRITHVLRAEEWLPSTPRHLLLYRALGWKPPLFAHIPMILGPDRSKLSKRHGATSIREYNRMGYLPEAMVNFLALLGWSLDESTEIIGREDLIRHFSLERVTKAGAIFNLEKLTWMNGVYIRRLPPEELAQRLLPFLERPQAEGGLPDSIPRPLDRGYLHRLVPLVQERLRTLSDGPTLTDFFFLEELDYDPALLVPTGLDTPTTVRILRGALDALRSLAVWDAPALEATLRPLCDALGLKTGQVFGVVRVATTGRTAAPPLFQTMEALGRERCLRRLERALERLQASPM
;
A
#
# COMPACT_ATOMS: atom_id res chain seq x y z
N MET A 1 -49.15 -8.99 -8.00
CA MET A 1 -49.48 -8.36 -9.31
C MET A 1 -50.02 -9.44 -10.22
N PRO A 2 -51.03 -9.17 -11.05
CA PRO A 2 -51.48 -10.15 -12.05
C PRO A 2 -50.31 -10.41 -13.01
N ARG A 3 -49.97 -11.65 -13.21
CA ARG A 3 -48.97 -12.11 -14.16
C ARG A 3 -49.69 -12.83 -15.26
N GLU A 4 -49.50 -12.39 -16.48
CA GLU A 4 -50.04 -13.12 -17.62
C GLU A 4 -49.11 -14.32 -17.94
N PRO A 5 -49.65 -15.52 -18.22
CA PRO A 5 -48.86 -16.65 -18.64
C PRO A 5 -48.07 -16.32 -19.91
N GLY A 6 -46.75 -16.50 -19.88
CA GLY A 6 -45.89 -16.20 -21.01
C GLY A 6 -45.38 -14.74 -21.10
N GLU A 7 -45.71 -13.87 -20.14
CA GLU A 7 -45.16 -12.51 -20.08
C GLU A 7 -43.67 -12.55 -19.75
N GLU A 8 -42.87 -11.74 -20.45
CA GLU A 8 -41.45 -11.53 -20.16
C GLU A 8 -41.22 -10.13 -19.61
N ILE A 9 -40.30 -10.02 -18.68
CA ILE A 9 -39.72 -8.75 -18.24
C ILE A 9 -38.32 -8.68 -18.78
N ALA A 10 -38.01 -7.60 -19.51
CA ALA A 10 -36.69 -7.31 -20.06
C ALA A 10 -36.10 -6.04 -19.48
N VAL A 11 -34.80 -6.02 -19.30
CA VAL A 11 -34.00 -4.82 -19.03
C VAL A 11 -32.87 -4.72 -20.04
N HIS A 12 -32.63 -3.53 -20.56
CA HIS A 12 -31.41 -3.24 -21.29
C HIS A 12 -30.36 -2.75 -20.29
N ASP A 13 -29.50 -3.68 -19.85
CA ASP A 13 -28.40 -3.35 -18.95
C ASP A 13 -27.25 -2.76 -19.72
N LEU A 14 -26.68 -1.65 -19.25
CA LEU A 14 -25.64 -0.91 -19.97
C LEU A 14 -24.33 -1.71 -20.16
N ILE A 15 -24.10 -2.73 -19.31
CA ILE A 15 -22.90 -3.58 -19.37
C ILE A 15 -23.25 -4.96 -19.91
N ARG A 16 -24.33 -5.58 -19.38
CA ARG A 16 -24.71 -6.96 -19.71
C ARG A 16 -25.48 -7.08 -21.02
N GLY A 17 -26.03 -5.99 -21.53
CA GLY A 17 -26.93 -5.98 -22.67
C GLY A 17 -28.34 -6.35 -22.29
N GLU A 18 -29.10 -6.92 -23.21
CA GLU A 18 -30.50 -7.30 -22.95
C GLU A 18 -30.58 -8.56 -22.09
N VAL A 19 -31.26 -8.46 -20.94
CA VAL A 19 -31.52 -9.59 -20.01
C VAL A 19 -33.02 -9.72 -19.85
N ARG A 20 -33.54 -10.97 -19.98
CA ARG A 20 -34.98 -11.29 -19.96
C ARG A 20 -35.28 -12.32 -18.87
N TRP A 21 -36.44 -12.19 -18.26
CA TRP A 21 -36.97 -13.13 -17.26
C TRP A 21 -38.42 -13.46 -17.57
N GLN A 22 -38.77 -14.73 -17.42
CA GLN A 22 -40.16 -15.17 -17.47
C GLN A 22 -40.87 -14.77 -16.18
N THR A 23 -41.99 -14.05 -16.26
CA THR A 23 -42.72 -13.60 -15.06
C THR A 23 -43.24 -14.78 -14.22
N ALA A 24 -43.48 -15.93 -14.84
CA ALA A 24 -43.90 -17.15 -14.16
C ALA A 24 -42.88 -17.69 -13.14
N LEU A 25 -41.59 -17.30 -13.27
CA LEU A 25 -40.50 -17.67 -12.37
C LEU A 25 -40.32 -16.70 -11.20
N LEU A 26 -41.09 -15.61 -11.17
CA LEU A 26 -40.99 -14.59 -10.13
C LEU A 26 -42.02 -14.88 -9.04
N ASP A 27 -41.59 -15.19 -7.84
CA ASP A 27 -42.43 -15.37 -6.69
C ASP A 27 -42.96 -14.06 -6.13
N ASP A 28 -44.09 -14.12 -5.42
CA ASP A 28 -44.53 -13.01 -4.60
C ASP A 28 -43.57 -12.82 -3.45
N PHE A 29 -43.34 -11.55 -3.08
CA PHE A 29 -42.39 -11.19 -2.03
C PHE A 29 -42.98 -10.13 -1.11
N VAL A 30 -42.52 -10.12 0.13
CA VAL A 30 -42.96 -9.14 1.13
C VAL A 30 -42.30 -7.78 0.78
N CYS A 31 -43.12 -6.79 0.49
CA CYS A 31 -42.68 -5.42 0.27
C CYS A 31 -42.69 -4.61 1.57
N LEU A 32 -43.72 -4.84 2.42
CA LEU A 32 -43.88 -4.13 3.69
C LEU A 32 -43.98 -5.17 4.82
N LYS A 33 -43.21 -5.01 5.86
CA LYS A 33 -43.23 -5.86 7.04
C LYS A 33 -44.41 -5.55 7.94
N SER A 34 -44.74 -6.43 8.88
CA SER A 34 -45.87 -6.27 9.83
C SER A 34 -45.69 -5.05 10.76
N ASP A 35 -44.46 -4.59 10.96
CA ASP A 35 -44.08 -3.39 11.74
C ASP A 35 -44.24 -2.08 10.94
N GLY A 36 -44.67 -2.16 9.67
CA GLY A 36 -44.81 -1.01 8.78
C GLY A 36 -43.54 -0.57 8.05
N PHE A 37 -42.37 -1.19 8.32
CA PHE A 37 -41.15 -0.87 7.61
C PHE A 37 -41.05 -1.61 6.26
N PRO A 38 -40.58 -0.92 5.20
CA PRO A 38 -40.36 -1.58 3.91
C PRO A 38 -39.23 -2.58 3.96
N THR A 39 -39.32 -3.61 3.12
CA THR A 39 -38.17 -4.44 2.79
C THR A 39 -37.26 -3.71 1.79
N TYR A 40 -36.03 -4.21 1.61
CA TYR A 40 -35.03 -3.58 0.74
C TYR A 40 -35.57 -3.28 -0.65
N HIS A 41 -36.28 -4.21 -1.29
CA HIS A 41 -36.74 -4.03 -2.68
C HIS A 41 -37.72 -2.88 -2.85
N LEU A 42 -38.62 -2.68 -1.89
CA LEU A 42 -39.52 -1.53 -1.93
C LEU A 42 -38.80 -0.24 -1.57
N ALA A 43 -38.01 -0.26 -0.51
CA ALA A 43 -37.27 0.92 -0.03
C ALA A 43 -36.39 1.50 -1.13
N VAL A 44 -35.54 0.67 -1.78
CA VAL A 44 -34.61 1.15 -2.80
C VAL A 44 -35.31 1.73 -4.01
N VAL A 45 -36.44 1.17 -4.45
CA VAL A 45 -37.22 1.70 -5.58
C VAL A 45 -37.84 3.06 -5.25
N VAL A 46 -38.35 3.22 -4.02
CA VAL A 46 -38.92 4.50 -3.57
C VAL A 46 -37.83 5.55 -3.42
N ASP A 47 -36.71 5.21 -2.80
CA ASP A 47 -35.58 6.12 -2.59
C ASP A 47 -34.97 6.55 -3.93
N ASP A 48 -34.68 5.61 -4.83
CA ASP A 48 -34.15 5.91 -6.17
C ASP A 48 -35.07 6.85 -6.95
N HIS A 49 -36.39 6.62 -6.89
CA HIS A 49 -37.34 7.50 -7.53
C HIS A 49 -37.37 8.88 -6.88
N ALA A 50 -37.47 8.97 -5.56
CA ALA A 50 -37.55 10.24 -4.82
C ALA A 50 -36.27 11.07 -4.96
N MET A 51 -35.14 10.42 -4.96
CA MET A 51 -33.82 11.03 -5.17
C MET A 51 -33.50 11.31 -6.64
N ARG A 52 -34.36 10.91 -7.56
CA ARG A 52 -34.18 11.09 -9.01
C ARG A 52 -32.92 10.44 -9.54
N ILE A 53 -32.62 9.23 -9.05
CA ILE A 53 -31.47 8.43 -9.53
C ILE A 53 -31.67 8.11 -11.01
N THR A 54 -30.68 8.43 -11.83
CA THR A 54 -30.73 8.20 -13.27
C THR A 54 -30.11 6.87 -13.68
N HIS A 55 -29.10 6.41 -12.92
CA HIS A 55 -28.35 5.19 -13.20
C HIS A 55 -28.11 4.41 -11.90
N VAL A 56 -28.43 3.13 -11.90
CA VAL A 56 -28.12 2.18 -10.81
C VAL A 56 -26.93 1.35 -11.24
N LEU A 57 -25.76 1.66 -10.68
CA LEU A 57 -24.52 0.88 -10.87
C LEU A 57 -24.31 0.00 -9.64
N ARG A 58 -24.33 -1.33 -9.83
CA ARG A 58 -24.19 -2.28 -8.73
C ARG A 58 -23.56 -3.60 -9.19
N ALA A 59 -23.14 -4.44 -8.24
CA ALA A 59 -22.56 -5.73 -8.57
C ALA A 59 -23.60 -6.66 -9.26
N GLU A 60 -23.12 -7.50 -10.18
CA GLU A 60 -23.97 -8.44 -10.96
C GLU A 60 -24.76 -9.43 -10.11
N GLU A 61 -24.36 -9.68 -8.86
CA GLU A 61 -25.14 -10.51 -7.93
C GLU A 61 -26.56 -9.98 -7.67
N TRP A 62 -26.80 -8.71 -7.93
CA TRP A 62 -28.10 -8.07 -7.83
C TRP A 62 -28.93 -8.14 -9.11
N LEU A 63 -28.36 -8.64 -10.21
CA LEU A 63 -29.05 -8.78 -11.48
C LEU A 63 -30.37 -9.60 -11.36
N PRO A 64 -30.40 -10.74 -10.61
CA PRO A 64 -31.65 -11.49 -10.39
C PRO A 64 -32.76 -10.73 -9.65
N SER A 65 -32.42 -9.64 -8.95
CA SER A 65 -33.40 -8.79 -8.25
C SER A 65 -34.03 -7.72 -9.16
N THR A 66 -33.41 -7.46 -10.31
CA THR A 66 -33.86 -6.40 -11.24
C THR A 66 -35.32 -6.56 -11.70
N PRO A 67 -35.82 -7.77 -12.06
CA PRO A 67 -37.20 -7.91 -12.48
C PRO A 67 -38.19 -7.52 -11.38
N ARG A 68 -37.88 -7.77 -10.09
CA ARG A 68 -38.73 -7.33 -8.97
C ARG A 68 -38.79 -5.83 -8.87
N HIS A 69 -37.67 -5.14 -9.08
CA HIS A 69 -37.63 -3.68 -9.09
C HIS A 69 -38.42 -3.10 -10.27
N LEU A 70 -38.29 -3.70 -11.47
CA LEU A 70 -39.05 -3.26 -12.65
C LEU A 70 -40.55 -3.42 -12.44
N LEU A 71 -41.00 -4.52 -11.80
CA LEU A 71 -42.40 -4.72 -11.42
C LEU A 71 -42.89 -3.65 -10.43
N LEU A 72 -42.07 -3.28 -9.44
CA LEU A 72 -42.42 -2.21 -8.49
C LEU A 72 -42.55 -0.86 -9.19
N TYR A 73 -41.57 -0.49 -10.05
CA TYR A 73 -41.64 0.73 -10.86
C TYR A 73 -42.94 0.75 -11.70
N ARG A 74 -43.26 -0.37 -12.37
CA ARG A 74 -44.49 -0.50 -13.15
C ARG A 74 -45.76 -0.32 -12.29
N ALA A 75 -45.80 -0.96 -11.09
CA ALA A 75 -46.93 -0.89 -10.18
C ALA A 75 -47.19 0.51 -9.63
N LEU A 76 -46.11 1.26 -9.40
CA LEU A 76 -46.17 2.63 -8.89
C LEU A 76 -46.37 3.67 -9.99
N GLY A 77 -46.37 3.25 -11.25
CA GLY A 77 -46.50 4.16 -12.41
C GLY A 77 -45.23 5.00 -12.64
N TRP A 78 -44.10 4.55 -12.16
CA TRP A 78 -42.84 5.28 -12.25
C TRP A 78 -41.93 4.76 -13.38
N LYS A 79 -41.13 5.64 -13.97
CA LYS A 79 -40.12 5.28 -14.95
C LYS A 79 -38.89 4.76 -14.20
N PRO A 80 -38.38 3.53 -14.52
CA PRO A 80 -37.20 3.02 -13.92
C PRO A 80 -35.94 3.78 -14.36
N PRO A 81 -34.87 3.78 -13.53
CA PRO A 81 -33.54 4.26 -13.93
C PRO A 81 -32.90 3.32 -14.95
N LEU A 82 -31.77 3.71 -15.51
CA LEU A 82 -30.90 2.82 -16.26
C LEU A 82 -30.13 1.91 -15.28
N PHE A 83 -29.90 0.67 -15.69
CA PHE A 83 -29.16 -0.31 -14.88
C PHE A 83 -27.81 -0.65 -15.52
N ALA A 84 -26.77 -0.80 -14.70
CA ALA A 84 -25.45 -1.24 -15.09
C ALA A 84 -24.92 -2.22 -14.04
N HIS A 85 -24.88 -3.52 -14.37
CA HIS A 85 -24.39 -4.54 -13.45
C HIS A 85 -22.91 -4.83 -13.72
N ILE A 86 -22.06 -4.27 -12.85
CA ILE A 86 -20.60 -4.45 -12.93
C ILE A 86 -20.20 -5.89 -12.54
N PRO A 87 -19.10 -6.40 -13.15
CA PRO A 87 -18.63 -7.75 -12.88
C PRO A 87 -18.26 -7.94 -11.41
N MET A 88 -18.32 -9.20 -10.97
CA MET A 88 -17.95 -9.56 -9.60
C MET A 88 -16.45 -9.43 -9.38
N ILE A 89 -16.07 -8.91 -8.21
CA ILE A 89 -14.67 -8.93 -7.77
C ILE A 89 -14.40 -10.28 -7.12
N LEU A 90 -13.38 -10.96 -7.64
CA LEU A 90 -13.00 -12.31 -7.27
C LEU A 90 -11.70 -12.31 -6.45
N GLY A 91 -11.59 -13.27 -5.54
CA GLY A 91 -10.33 -13.61 -4.88
C GLY A 91 -9.37 -14.36 -5.81
N PRO A 92 -8.14 -14.66 -5.35
CA PRO A 92 -7.16 -15.43 -6.12
C PRO A 92 -7.66 -16.84 -6.52
N ASP A 93 -8.54 -17.41 -5.73
CA ASP A 93 -9.19 -18.70 -5.98
C ASP A 93 -10.40 -18.62 -6.94
N ARG A 94 -10.61 -17.45 -7.54
CA ARG A 94 -11.73 -17.11 -8.42
C ARG A 94 -13.12 -17.22 -7.77
N SER A 95 -13.21 -17.37 -6.46
CA SER A 95 -14.47 -17.22 -5.73
C SER A 95 -14.73 -15.74 -5.43
N LYS A 96 -15.96 -15.39 -5.05
CA LYS A 96 -16.32 -14.03 -4.64
C LYS A 96 -15.36 -13.51 -3.56
N LEU A 97 -14.81 -12.31 -3.74
CA LEU A 97 -13.95 -11.67 -2.75
C LEU A 97 -14.67 -11.57 -1.39
N SER A 98 -14.01 -11.99 -0.33
CA SER A 98 -14.53 -12.02 1.02
C SER A 98 -13.43 -11.84 2.05
N LYS A 99 -13.78 -11.65 3.33
CA LYS A 99 -12.83 -11.48 4.45
C LYS A 99 -11.79 -12.61 4.57
N ARG A 100 -12.08 -13.82 4.09
CA ARG A 100 -11.10 -14.92 4.07
C ARG A 100 -9.91 -14.69 3.14
N HIS A 101 -10.04 -13.76 2.19
CA HIS A 101 -8.99 -13.38 1.25
C HIS A 101 -8.13 -12.20 1.75
N GLY A 102 -8.33 -11.77 3.00
CA GLY A 102 -7.61 -10.66 3.61
C GLY A 102 -8.47 -9.42 3.82
N ALA A 103 -7.84 -8.24 3.78
CA ALA A 103 -8.52 -6.96 3.94
C ALA A 103 -9.60 -6.75 2.87
N THR A 104 -10.79 -6.34 3.28
CA THR A 104 -11.92 -6.03 2.38
C THR A 104 -12.51 -4.64 2.61
N SER A 105 -12.03 -3.94 3.62
CA SER A 105 -12.48 -2.60 4.00
C SER A 105 -11.45 -1.55 3.58
N ILE A 106 -11.91 -0.44 3.00
CA ILE A 106 -11.05 0.72 2.69
C ILE A 106 -10.30 1.22 3.92
N ARG A 107 -10.89 1.13 5.12
CA ARG A 107 -10.22 1.52 6.37
C ARG A 107 -9.02 0.63 6.69
N GLU A 108 -9.10 -0.67 6.37
CA GLU A 108 -7.98 -1.60 6.55
C GLU A 108 -6.85 -1.26 5.59
N TYR A 109 -7.13 -1.01 4.31
CA TYR A 109 -6.12 -0.59 3.34
C TYR A 109 -5.47 0.75 3.73
N ASN A 110 -6.23 1.70 4.23
CA ASN A 110 -5.69 2.95 4.77
C ASN A 110 -4.73 2.68 5.95
N ARG A 111 -5.10 1.82 6.91
CA ARG A 111 -4.21 1.42 8.02
C ARG A 111 -2.95 0.69 7.56
N MET A 112 -3.04 -0.07 6.48
CA MET A 112 -1.91 -0.74 5.84
C MET A 112 -1.03 0.22 5.03
N GLY A 113 -1.41 1.49 4.91
CA GLY A 113 -0.61 2.52 4.26
C GLY A 113 -0.75 2.58 2.74
N TYR A 114 -1.87 2.10 2.19
CA TYR A 114 -2.19 2.31 0.80
C TYR A 114 -2.71 3.73 0.56
N LEU A 115 -2.21 4.37 -0.50
CA LEU A 115 -2.62 5.70 -0.91
C LEU A 115 -3.99 5.66 -1.59
N PRO A 116 -4.87 6.66 -1.34
CA PRO A 116 -6.17 6.73 -2.00
C PRO A 116 -6.07 6.78 -3.52
N GLU A 117 -5.07 7.45 -4.06
CA GLU A 117 -4.82 7.58 -5.50
C GLU A 117 -4.51 6.22 -6.14
N ALA A 118 -3.67 5.42 -5.48
CA ALA A 118 -3.36 4.07 -5.94
C ALA A 118 -4.58 3.15 -5.87
N MET A 119 -5.36 3.25 -4.80
CA MET A 119 -6.58 2.47 -4.62
C MET A 119 -7.63 2.82 -5.68
N VAL A 120 -7.86 4.11 -5.97
CA VAL A 120 -8.81 4.53 -7.02
C VAL A 120 -8.37 4.01 -8.39
N ASN A 121 -7.09 4.15 -8.75
CA ASN A 121 -6.58 3.62 -10.01
C ASN A 121 -6.74 2.09 -10.10
N PHE A 122 -6.36 1.38 -9.04
CA PHE A 122 -6.47 -0.08 -8.99
C PHE A 122 -7.93 -0.55 -9.13
N LEU A 123 -8.86 0.07 -8.39
CA LEU A 123 -10.28 -0.27 -8.48
C LEU A 123 -10.87 0.01 -9.86
N ALA A 124 -10.43 1.09 -10.53
CA ALA A 124 -10.85 1.37 -11.89
C ALA A 124 -10.45 0.25 -12.86
N LEU A 125 -9.26 -0.34 -12.68
CA LEU A 125 -8.78 -1.45 -13.51
C LEU A 125 -9.46 -2.80 -13.23
N LEU A 126 -10.30 -2.89 -12.18
CA LEU A 126 -11.09 -4.09 -11.91
C LEU A 126 -12.31 -4.16 -12.84
N GLY A 127 -12.08 -4.61 -14.05
CA GLY A 127 -13.11 -4.75 -15.07
C GLY A 127 -13.18 -3.63 -16.09
N TRP A 128 -12.25 -2.67 -16.07
CA TRP A 128 -12.12 -1.62 -17.08
C TRP A 128 -10.64 -1.40 -17.43
N SER A 129 -10.33 -0.91 -18.61
CA SER A 129 -8.98 -0.51 -19.01
C SER A 129 -9.02 0.70 -19.94
N LEU A 130 -7.98 1.54 -19.86
CA LEU A 130 -7.79 2.67 -20.78
C LEU A 130 -7.33 2.17 -22.17
N ASP A 131 -6.37 1.24 -22.18
CA ASP A 131 -5.82 0.54 -23.32
C ASP A 131 -5.21 -0.80 -22.87
N GLU A 132 -4.45 -1.45 -23.72
CA GLU A 132 -3.86 -2.79 -23.43
C GLU A 132 -2.65 -2.73 -22.49
N SER A 133 -2.04 -1.56 -22.27
CA SER A 133 -0.73 -1.41 -21.59
C SER A 133 -0.70 -0.42 -20.44
N THR A 134 -1.60 0.56 -20.41
CA THR A 134 -1.58 1.63 -19.41
C THR A 134 -2.21 1.17 -18.10
N GLU A 135 -1.37 1.02 -17.08
CA GLU A 135 -1.82 0.59 -15.76
C GLU A 135 -1.85 1.72 -14.72
N ILE A 136 -0.98 2.75 -14.87
CA ILE A 136 -0.93 3.89 -13.97
C ILE A 136 -1.65 5.07 -14.60
N ILE A 137 -2.87 5.30 -14.13
CA ILE A 137 -3.80 6.27 -14.70
C ILE A 137 -4.16 7.29 -13.62
N GLY A 138 -3.85 8.56 -13.87
CA GLY A 138 -4.20 9.65 -12.97
C GLY A 138 -5.72 9.85 -12.87
N ARG A 139 -6.16 10.46 -11.77
CA ARG A 139 -7.59 10.71 -11.51
C ARG A 139 -8.26 11.49 -12.64
N GLU A 140 -7.58 12.50 -13.18
CA GLU A 140 -8.13 13.34 -14.26
C GLU A 140 -8.30 12.58 -15.56
N ASP A 141 -7.35 11.69 -15.88
CA ASP A 141 -7.44 10.83 -17.05
C ASP A 141 -8.54 9.76 -16.87
N LEU A 142 -8.69 9.21 -15.65
CA LEU A 142 -9.83 8.34 -15.34
C LEU A 142 -11.17 9.07 -15.58
N ILE A 143 -11.32 10.29 -15.09
CA ILE A 143 -12.55 11.09 -15.28
C ILE A 143 -12.80 11.35 -16.77
N ARG A 144 -11.74 11.61 -17.53
CA ARG A 144 -11.83 11.93 -18.99
C ARG A 144 -12.20 10.74 -19.85
N HIS A 145 -11.68 9.56 -19.51
CA HIS A 145 -11.70 8.38 -20.39
C HIS A 145 -12.59 7.25 -19.91
N PHE A 146 -13.03 7.28 -18.64
CA PHE A 146 -13.91 6.23 -18.11
C PHE A 146 -15.25 6.24 -18.85
N SER A 147 -15.68 5.05 -19.29
CA SER A 147 -17.00 4.84 -19.85
C SER A 147 -17.53 3.44 -19.51
N LEU A 148 -18.85 3.30 -19.41
CA LEU A 148 -19.49 2.03 -19.07
C LEU A 148 -19.42 1.00 -20.21
N GLU A 149 -19.34 1.47 -21.46
CA GLU A 149 -19.24 0.61 -22.64
C GLU A 149 -17.94 -0.20 -22.68
N ARG A 150 -16.90 0.30 -22.00
CA ARG A 150 -15.59 -0.35 -21.89
C ARG A 150 -15.46 -1.27 -20.68
N VAL A 151 -16.49 -1.34 -19.84
CA VAL A 151 -16.51 -2.28 -18.71
C VAL A 151 -16.67 -3.70 -19.23
N THR A 152 -15.75 -4.57 -18.86
CA THR A 152 -15.78 -6.00 -19.25
C THR A 152 -16.90 -6.74 -18.51
N LYS A 153 -17.42 -7.82 -19.11
CA LYS A 153 -18.43 -8.69 -18.48
C LYS A 153 -17.82 -9.75 -17.56
N ALA A 154 -16.51 -10.01 -17.70
CA ALA A 154 -15.82 -11.04 -16.92
C ALA A 154 -15.49 -10.54 -15.51
N GLY A 155 -15.57 -11.44 -14.53
CA GLY A 155 -15.15 -11.15 -13.15
C GLY A 155 -13.67 -10.77 -13.08
N ALA A 156 -13.34 -9.77 -12.26
CA ALA A 156 -11.99 -9.25 -12.10
C ALA A 156 -11.33 -9.81 -10.83
N ILE A 157 -10.13 -10.36 -10.96
CA ILE A 157 -9.38 -10.88 -9.80
C ILE A 157 -8.74 -9.72 -9.04
N PHE A 158 -8.99 -9.62 -7.74
CA PHE A 158 -8.33 -8.68 -6.84
C PHE A 158 -6.90 -9.18 -6.54
N ASN A 159 -5.93 -8.63 -7.27
CA ASN A 159 -4.52 -8.96 -7.09
C ASN A 159 -3.85 -7.96 -6.14
N LEU A 160 -3.59 -8.39 -4.90
CA LEU A 160 -2.98 -7.55 -3.87
C LEU A 160 -1.52 -7.18 -4.20
N GLU A 161 -0.78 -8.07 -4.87
CA GLU A 161 0.61 -7.78 -5.28
C GLU A 161 0.64 -6.63 -6.30
N LYS A 162 -0.29 -6.65 -7.26
CA LYS A 162 -0.45 -5.57 -8.23
C LYS A 162 -0.83 -4.25 -7.55
N LEU A 163 -1.75 -4.27 -6.59
CA LEU A 163 -2.10 -3.08 -5.81
C LEU A 163 -0.88 -2.55 -5.06
N THR A 164 -0.11 -3.42 -4.41
CA THR A 164 1.10 -3.05 -3.66
C THR A 164 2.18 -2.45 -4.56
N TRP A 165 2.40 -3.06 -5.73
CA TRP A 165 3.30 -2.50 -6.74
C TRP A 165 2.86 -1.11 -7.19
N MET A 166 1.59 -0.97 -7.56
CA MET A 166 0.99 0.29 -7.99
C MET A 166 1.13 1.36 -6.91
N ASN A 167 0.84 1.00 -5.66
CA ASN A 167 0.98 1.90 -4.51
C ASN A 167 2.42 2.42 -4.37
N GLY A 168 3.41 1.54 -4.50
CA GLY A 168 4.82 1.93 -4.53
C GLY A 168 5.14 2.91 -5.67
N VAL A 169 4.54 2.73 -6.86
CA VAL A 169 4.69 3.70 -7.97
C VAL A 169 4.13 5.07 -7.59
N TYR A 170 2.96 5.13 -6.97
CA TYR A 170 2.37 6.38 -6.50
C TYR A 170 3.19 7.03 -5.40
N ILE A 171 3.71 6.25 -4.42
CA ILE A 171 4.60 6.78 -3.37
C ILE A 171 5.84 7.43 -3.97
N ARG A 172 6.50 6.80 -4.94
CA ARG A 172 7.69 7.35 -5.62
C ARG A 172 7.43 8.63 -6.40
N ARG A 173 6.18 8.88 -6.81
CA ARG A 173 5.79 10.12 -7.51
C ARG A 173 5.47 11.28 -6.56
N LEU A 174 5.29 11.02 -5.27
CA LEU A 174 5.01 12.08 -4.31
C LEU A 174 6.22 13.00 -4.13
N PRO A 175 6.03 14.32 -4.04
CA PRO A 175 7.07 15.23 -3.57
C PRO A 175 7.54 14.78 -2.17
N PRO A 176 8.85 14.89 -1.85
CA PRO A 176 9.37 14.45 -0.55
C PRO A 176 8.67 15.09 0.66
N GLU A 177 8.29 16.35 0.57
CA GLU A 177 7.55 17.05 1.63
C GLU A 177 6.18 16.44 1.87
N GLU A 178 5.43 16.17 0.80
CA GLU A 178 4.12 15.54 0.90
C GLU A 178 4.23 14.11 1.44
N LEU A 179 5.23 13.34 0.98
CA LEU A 179 5.48 12.02 1.50
C LEU A 179 5.83 12.05 2.99
N ALA A 180 6.64 13.00 3.45
CA ALA A 180 6.95 13.18 4.87
C ALA A 180 5.69 13.43 5.69
N GLN A 181 4.79 14.28 5.22
CA GLN A 181 3.51 14.56 5.90
C GLN A 181 2.62 13.31 5.98
N ARG A 182 2.52 12.54 4.90
CA ARG A 182 1.70 11.32 4.84
C ARG A 182 2.31 10.16 5.65
N LEU A 183 3.64 10.11 5.77
CA LEU A 183 4.37 9.07 6.48
C LEU A 183 4.36 9.30 8.01
N LEU A 184 4.38 10.56 8.46
CA LEU A 184 4.47 10.93 9.86
C LEU A 184 3.46 10.20 10.77
N PRO A 185 2.15 10.11 10.45
CA PRO A 185 1.18 9.38 11.28
C PRO A 185 1.52 7.89 11.45
N PHE A 186 2.16 7.27 10.45
CA PHE A 186 2.57 5.87 10.53
C PHE A 186 3.81 5.68 11.41
N LEU A 187 4.69 6.65 11.45
CA LEU A 187 5.86 6.63 12.32
C LEU A 187 5.47 6.89 13.78
N GLU A 188 4.55 7.83 14.02
CA GLU A 188 4.17 8.27 15.37
C GLU A 188 3.11 7.41 16.07
N ARG A 189 2.43 6.51 15.34
CA ARG A 189 1.48 5.59 15.98
C ARG A 189 2.18 4.69 16.99
N PRO A 190 1.47 4.12 17.99
CA PRO A 190 2.06 3.21 18.97
C PRO A 190 2.80 2.04 18.29
N GLN A 191 3.88 1.56 18.90
CA GLN A 191 4.64 0.41 18.39
C GLN A 191 3.73 -0.82 18.21
N ALA A 192 2.80 -1.04 19.13
CA ALA A 192 1.81 -2.14 19.05
C ALA A 192 0.91 -2.05 17.79
N GLU A 193 0.77 -0.87 17.21
CA GLU A 193 0.05 -0.63 15.95
C GLU A 193 0.99 -0.60 14.73
N GLY A 194 2.25 -0.95 14.93
CA GLY A 194 3.29 -0.98 13.89
C GLY A 194 3.96 0.36 13.64
N GLY A 195 3.96 1.28 14.60
CA GLY A 195 4.75 2.51 14.60
C GLY A 195 6.20 2.30 14.98
N LEU A 196 6.95 3.38 15.08
CA LEU A 196 8.30 3.34 15.64
C LEU A 196 8.27 2.88 17.11
N PRO A 197 9.39 2.33 17.64
CA PRO A 197 9.50 1.97 19.06
C PRO A 197 9.02 3.07 20.00
N ASP A 198 8.30 2.70 21.06
CA ASP A 198 7.72 3.66 22.02
C ASP A 198 8.79 4.39 22.85
N SER A 199 10.04 3.91 22.83
CA SER A 199 11.21 4.58 23.43
C SER A 199 11.65 5.83 22.66
N ILE A 200 11.18 6.01 21.42
CA ILE A 200 11.51 7.18 20.59
C ILE A 200 10.59 8.34 20.99
N PRO A 201 11.15 9.51 21.39
CA PRO A 201 10.35 10.67 21.77
C PRO A 201 9.43 11.15 20.64
N ARG A 202 8.23 11.57 21.00
CA ARG A 202 7.24 12.17 20.10
C ARG A 202 6.86 13.57 20.60
N PRO A 203 6.52 14.52 19.72
CA PRO A 203 6.46 14.40 18.26
C PRO A 203 7.85 14.30 17.63
N LEU A 204 7.93 13.65 16.45
CA LEU A 204 9.16 13.55 15.69
C LEU A 204 9.57 14.91 15.10
N ASP A 205 10.89 15.14 14.97
CA ASP A 205 11.42 16.28 14.24
C ASP A 205 11.08 16.18 12.75
N ARG A 206 10.17 17.04 12.29
CA ARG A 206 9.72 17.08 10.90
C ARG A 206 10.84 17.44 9.92
N GLY A 207 11.77 18.32 10.33
CA GLY A 207 12.91 18.71 9.51
C GLY A 207 13.86 17.52 9.31
N TYR A 208 14.07 16.74 10.36
CA TYR A 208 14.84 15.51 10.26
C TYR A 208 14.13 14.48 9.36
N LEU A 209 12.83 14.22 9.56
CA LEU A 209 12.05 13.33 8.73
C LEU A 209 12.11 13.72 7.25
N HIS A 210 12.00 15.01 6.93
CA HIS A 210 12.09 15.48 5.56
C HIS A 210 13.45 15.13 4.91
N ARG A 211 14.55 15.17 5.66
CA ARG A 211 15.87 14.73 5.16
C ARG A 211 15.97 13.21 4.96
N LEU A 212 15.20 12.41 5.73
CA LEU A 212 15.22 10.96 5.63
C LEU A 212 14.38 10.42 4.46
N VAL A 213 13.28 11.09 4.12
CA VAL A 213 12.34 10.64 3.10
C VAL A 213 13.00 10.26 1.78
N PRO A 214 13.90 11.09 1.17
CA PRO A 214 14.56 10.72 -0.08
C PRO A 214 15.40 9.43 -0.01
N LEU A 215 15.88 9.07 1.19
CA LEU A 215 16.70 7.88 1.38
C LEU A 215 15.86 6.59 1.36
N VAL A 216 14.58 6.67 1.74
CA VAL A 216 13.70 5.51 1.91
C VAL A 216 12.57 5.42 0.87
N GLN A 217 12.24 6.52 0.19
CA GLN A 217 11.11 6.64 -0.73
C GLN A 217 11.06 5.51 -1.78
N GLU A 218 12.20 5.20 -2.41
CA GLU A 218 12.30 4.14 -3.43
C GLU A 218 11.99 2.74 -2.90
N ARG A 219 12.09 2.56 -1.57
CA ARG A 219 11.93 1.27 -0.89
C ARG A 219 10.53 1.08 -0.30
N LEU A 220 9.76 2.17 -0.17
CA LEU A 220 8.40 2.13 0.34
C LEU A 220 7.46 1.51 -0.68
N ARG A 221 6.77 0.46 -0.29
CA ARG A 221 5.64 -0.11 -1.02
C ARG A 221 4.31 0.39 -0.45
N THR A 222 4.27 0.54 0.88
CA THR A 222 3.18 1.13 1.64
C THR A 222 3.76 2.12 2.66
N LEU A 223 2.93 3.02 3.19
CA LEU A 223 3.38 3.93 4.25
C LEU A 223 3.67 3.17 5.56
N SER A 224 3.08 1.99 5.75
CA SER A 224 3.36 1.12 6.91
C SER A 224 4.76 0.49 6.89
N ASP A 225 5.47 0.53 5.77
CA ASP A 225 6.87 0.09 5.70
C ASP A 225 7.82 1.11 6.36
N GLY A 226 7.34 2.35 6.53
CA GLY A 226 8.13 3.47 7.03
C GLY A 226 8.82 3.20 8.35
N PRO A 227 8.11 2.79 9.41
CA PRO A 227 8.74 2.50 10.70
C PRO A 227 9.92 1.53 10.59
N THR A 228 9.72 0.42 9.89
CA THR A 228 10.79 -0.59 9.71
C THR A 228 11.96 -0.07 8.88
N LEU A 229 11.73 0.82 7.92
CA LEU A 229 12.78 1.37 7.08
C LEU A 229 13.53 2.53 7.75
N THR A 230 12.97 3.14 8.80
CA THR A 230 13.51 4.37 9.39
C THR A 230 13.87 4.28 10.88
N ASP A 231 13.47 3.23 11.61
CA ASP A 231 13.67 3.10 13.07
C ASP A 231 15.12 3.37 13.51
N PHE A 232 16.10 2.81 12.80
CA PHE A 232 17.51 2.98 13.13
C PHE A 232 17.99 4.44 13.01
N PHE A 233 17.28 5.31 12.31
CA PHE A 233 17.61 6.74 12.30
C PHE A 233 17.23 7.44 13.61
N PHE A 234 16.25 6.91 14.34
CA PHE A 234 15.72 7.52 15.55
C PHE A 234 16.23 6.85 16.83
N LEU A 235 16.63 5.58 16.75
CA LEU A 235 17.15 4.84 17.89
C LEU A 235 18.52 5.35 18.30
N GLU A 236 18.76 5.49 19.61
CA GLU A 236 20.09 5.79 20.15
C GLU A 236 20.97 4.53 20.11
N GLU A 237 20.40 3.40 20.46
CA GLU A 237 21.08 2.10 20.47
C GLU A 237 20.45 1.14 19.48
N LEU A 238 21.30 0.35 18.84
CA LEU A 238 20.84 -0.69 17.92
C LEU A 238 20.91 -2.04 18.62
N ASP A 239 19.84 -2.80 18.48
CA ASP A 239 19.82 -4.21 18.87
C ASP A 239 19.83 -5.07 17.61
N TYR A 240 20.91 -5.86 17.46
CA TYR A 240 21.10 -6.77 16.33
C TYR A 240 22.08 -7.89 16.71
N ASP A 241 21.98 -9.02 16.03
CA ASP A 241 22.88 -10.15 16.19
C ASP A 241 24.32 -9.74 15.78
N PRO A 242 25.33 -9.81 16.71
CA PRO A 242 26.71 -9.52 16.39
C PRO A 242 27.28 -10.32 15.20
N ALA A 243 26.73 -11.51 14.92
CA ALA A 243 27.11 -12.29 13.75
C ALA A 243 26.93 -11.56 12.42
N LEU A 244 25.99 -10.61 12.34
CA LEU A 244 25.78 -9.78 11.14
C LEU A 244 26.97 -8.88 10.82
N LEU A 245 27.83 -8.57 11.80
CA LEU A 245 29.05 -7.76 11.59
C LEU A 245 30.11 -8.54 10.81
N VAL A 246 30.09 -9.88 10.87
CA VAL A 246 31.05 -10.73 10.18
C VAL A 246 30.41 -11.34 8.94
N PRO A 247 30.43 -10.65 7.80
CA PRO A 247 29.82 -11.16 6.58
C PRO A 247 30.56 -12.39 6.04
N THR A 248 29.89 -13.19 5.26
CA THR A 248 30.46 -14.37 4.61
C THR A 248 31.78 -14.03 3.89
N GLY A 249 32.85 -14.78 4.17
CA GLY A 249 34.17 -14.57 3.59
C GLY A 249 35.05 -13.57 4.35
N LEU A 250 34.63 -13.13 5.54
CA LEU A 250 35.49 -12.44 6.52
C LEU A 250 35.54 -13.23 7.84
N ASP A 251 36.58 -12.96 8.60
CA ASP A 251 36.73 -13.43 9.99
C ASP A 251 36.61 -12.26 10.98
N THR A 252 36.46 -12.57 12.25
CA THR A 252 36.33 -11.57 13.32
C THR A 252 37.57 -10.66 13.41
N PRO A 253 38.82 -11.15 13.33
CA PRO A 253 39.99 -10.29 13.33
C PRO A 253 40.02 -9.28 12.20
N THR A 254 39.67 -9.70 10.98
CA THR A 254 39.59 -8.79 9.83
C THR A 254 38.46 -7.75 10.00
N THR A 255 37.29 -8.15 10.51
CA THR A 255 36.19 -7.24 10.80
C THR A 255 36.58 -6.19 11.86
N VAL A 256 37.33 -6.59 12.91
CA VAL A 256 37.88 -5.66 13.91
C VAL A 256 38.84 -4.64 13.26
N ARG A 257 39.71 -5.09 12.33
CA ARG A 257 40.59 -4.18 11.59
C ARG A 257 39.82 -3.17 10.74
N ILE A 258 38.72 -3.59 10.08
CA ILE A 258 37.86 -2.71 9.30
C ILE A 258 37.25 -1.64 10.22
N LEU A 259 36.64 -2.05 11.35
CA LEU A 259 35.99 -1.11 12.27
C LEU A 259 36.99 -0.10 12.88
N ARG A 260 38.16 -0.53 13.28
CA ARG A 260 39.24 0.35 13.80
C ARG A 260 39.68 1.32 12.74
N GLY A 261 40.02 0.84 11.54
CA GLY A 261 40.44 1.70 10.44
C GLY A 261 39.37 2.71 10.04
N ALA A 262 38.09 2.32 10.04
CA ALA A 262 36.98 3.22 9.79
C ALA A 262 36.84 4.29 10.90
N LEU A 263 36.94 3.90 12.17
CA LEU A 263 36.91 4.83 13.31
C LEU A 263 38.04 5.87 13.23
N ASP A 264 39.27 5.42 13.01
CA ASP A 264 40.46 6.29 12.96
C ASP A 264 40.33 7.30 11.82
N ALA A 265 39.93 6.83 10.63
CA ALA A 265 39.73 7.70 9.47
C ALA A 265 38.62 8.73 9.67
N LEU A 266 37.48 8.31 10.25
CA LEU A 266 36.29 9.15 10.42
C LEU A 266 36.43 10.16 11.57
N ARG A 267 37.23 9.87 12.62
CA ARG A 267 37.48 10.80 13.74
C ARG A 267 38.15 12.11 13.29
N SER A 268 39.03 12.04 12.30
CA SER A 268 39.75 13.20 11.78
C SER A 268 39.03 13.94 10.65
N LEU A 269 37.87 13.41 10.18
CA LEU A 269 37.16 14.01 9.03
C LEU A 269 36.62 15.40 9.38
N ALA A 270 37.00 16.42 8.59
CA ALA A 270 36.57 17.81 8.86
C ALA A 270 35.12 18.06 8.48
N VAL A 271 34.69 17.61 7.31
CA VAL A 271 33.35 17.79 6.75
C VAL A 271 32.58 16.44 6.79
N TRP A 272 31.36 16.44 7.29
CA TRP A 272 30.55 15.23 7.41
C TRP A 272 29.41 15.23 6.39
N ASP A 273 29.73 14.91 5.14
CA ASP A 273 28.79 14.73 4.05
C ASP A 273 29.09 13.43 3.29
N ALA A 274 28.16 12.97 2.46
CA ALA A 274 28.29 11.70 1.77
C ALA A 274 29.54 11.60 0.88
N PRO A 275 29.92 12.63 0.09
CA PRO A 275 31.17 12.60 -0.69
C PRO A 275 32.42 12.49 0.16
N ALA A 276 32.54 13.26 1.24
CA ALA A 276 33.71 13.22 2.13
C ALA A 276 33.82 11.90 2.87
N LEU A 277 32.68 11.33 3.33
CA LEU A 277 32.60 9.99 3.94
C LEU A 277 33.09 8.90 2.97
N GLU A 278 32.63 8.95 1.73
CA GLU A 278 33.08 7.99 0.71
C GLU A 278 34.55 8.14 0.39
N ALA A 279 35.04 9.35 0.17
CA ALA A 279 36.44 9.61 -0.11
C ALA A 279 37.37 9.15 1.04
N THR A 280 36.90 9.26 2.28
CA THR A 280 37.65 8.83 3.48
C THR A 280 37.67 7.32 3.66
N LEU A 281 36.55 6.62 3.42
CA LEU A 281 36.46 5.17 3.66
C LEU A 281 36.90 4.32 2.46
N ARG A 282 36.92 4.86 1.26
CA ARG A 282 37.32 4.09 0.06
C ARG A 282 38.78 3.66 0.09
N PRO A 283 39.76 4.48 0.48
CA PRO A 283 41.17 4.08 0.59
C PRO A 283 41.40 2.95 1.62
N LEU A 284 40.53 2.82 2.62
CA LEU A 284 40.63 1.74 3.61
C LEU A 284 40.46 0.35 2.96
N CYS A 285 39.68 0.25 1.87
CA CYS A 285 39.51 -0.99 1.13
C CYS A 285 40.85 -1.48 0.55
N ASP A 286 41.57 -0.58 -0.10
CA ASP A 286 42.87 -0.85 -0.72
C ASP A 286 43.94 -1.17 0.34
N ALA A 287 43.98 -0.38 1.43
CA ALA A 287 44.90 -0.56 2.54
C ALA A 287 44.71 -1.92 3.25
N LEU A 288 43.50 -2.47 3.27
CA LEU A 288 43.20 -3.77 3.85
C LEU A 288 43.24 -4.90 2.82
N GLY A 289 43.34 -4.61 1.53
CA GLY A 289 43.28 -5.63 0.45
C GLY A 289 41.90 -6.28 0.32
N LEU A 290 40.84 -5.55 0.64
CA LEU A 290 39.44 -6.04 0.68
C LEU A 290 38.56 -5.39 -0.37
N LYS A 291 37.51 -6.10 -0.79
CA LYS A 291 36.49 -5.53 -1.70
C LYS A 291 35.67 -4.47 -0.97
N THR A 292 35.28 -3.42 -1.70
CA THR A 292 34.44 -2.34 -1.17
C THR A 292 33.16 -2.85 -0.51
N GLY A 293 32.51 -3.87 -1.10
CA GLY A 293 31.30 -4.49 -0.54
C GLY A 293 31.52 -5.14 0.84
N GLN A 294 32.71 -5.64 1.12
CA GLN A 294 33.07 -6.22 2.42
C GLN A 294 33.25 -5.13 3.47
N VAL A 295 34.07 -4.11 3.17
CA VAL A 295 34.34 -3.01 4.10
C VAL A 295 33.06 -2.21 4.38
N PHE A 296 32.36 -1.79 3.32
CA PHE A 296 31.14 -1.00 3.45
C PHE A 296 29.95 -1.80 4.02
N GLY A 297 29.95 -3.14 3.83
CA GLY A 297 28.99 -4.03 4.47
C GLY A 297 29.13 -4.01 5.99
N VAL A 298 30.34 -4.15 6.51
CA VAL A 298 30.64 -4.05 7.95
C VAL A 298 30.24 -2.70 8.53
N VAL A 299 30.64 -1.60 7.88
CA VAL A 299 30.29 -0.24 8.31
C VAL A 299 28.77 -0.03 8.28
N ARG A 300 28.06 -0.58 7.29
CA ARG A 300 26.60 -0.52 7.21
C ARG A 300 25.94 -1.21 8.38
N VAL A 301 26.35 -2.45 8.68
CA VAL A 301 25.78 -3.19 9.82
C VAL A 301 26.09 -2.46 11.12
N ALA A 302 27.32 -1.99 11.32
CA ALA A 302 27.69 -1.26 12.51
C ALA A 302 26.86 0.02 12.73
N THR A 303 26.54 0.75 11.66
CA THR A 303 25.81 2.03 11.74
C THR A 303 24.30 1.90 11.71
N THR A 304 23.75 0.82 11.12
CA THR A 304 22.30 0.64 10.93
C THR A 304 21.71 -0.62 11.59
N GLY A 305 22.54 -1.56 12.05
CA GLY A 305 22.12 -2.87 12.54
C GLY A 305 21.64 -3.82 11.44
N ARG A 306 21.88 -3.52 10.16
CA ARG A 306 21.27 -4.23 9.03
C ARG A 306 22.23 -4.44 7.88
N THR A 307 22.09 -5.57 7.19
CA THR A 307 22.83 -5.85 5.95
C THR A 307 22.26 -5.09 4.75
N ALA A 308 20.95 -4.81 4.76
CA ALA A 308 20.24 -4.04 3.74
C ALA A 308 19.68 -2.74 4.35
N ALA A 309 20.19 -1.59 3.92
CA ALA A 309 19.82 -0.25 4.36
C ALA A 309 19.86 0.71 3.15
N PRO A 310 19.38 1.95 3.27
CA PRO A 310 19.57 2.98 2.23
C PRO A 310 21.05 3.18 1.87
N PRO A 311 21.39 3.98 0.86
CA PRO A 311 22.80 4.22 0.47
C PRO A 311 23.65 4.62 1.68
N LEU A 312 24.80 3.94 1.86
CA LEU A 312 25.58 3.99 3.09
C LEU A 312 25.98 5.42 3.49
N PHE A 313 26.61 6.15 2.59
CA PHE A 313 27.19 7.45 2.93
C PHE A 313 26.13 8.51 3.21
N GLN A 314 25.04 8.53 2.44
CA GLN A 314 23.88 9.39 2.70
C GLN A 314 23.19 9.01 4.04
N THR A 315 23.16 7.71 4.37
CA THR A 315 22.67 7.25 5.67
C THR A 315 23.55 7.75 6.80
N MET A 316 24.88 7.65 6.68
CA MET A 316 25.81 8.14 7.69
C MET A 316 25.77 9.68 7.82
N GLU A 317 25.61 10.40 6.72
CA GLU A 317 25.39 11.85 6.73
C GLU A 317 24.15 12.20 7.53
N ALA A 318 23.01 11.55 7.25
CA ALA A 318 21.74 11.77 7.96
C ALA A 318 21.79 11.37 9.44
N LEU A 319 22.52 10.31 9.80
CA LEU A 319 22.74 9.88 11.20
C LEU A 319 23.58 10.89 11.98
N GLY A 320 24.49 11.58 11.31
CA GLY A 320 25.44 12.49 11.91
C GLY A 320 26.67 11.81 12.52
N ARG A 321 27.73 12.62 12.71
CA ARG A 321 29.05 12.18 13.16
C ARG A 321 29.00 11.42 14.49
N GLU A 322 28.43 12.04 15.52
CA GLU A 322 28.47 11.47 16.88
C GLU A 322 27.81 10.11 16.96
N ARG A 323 26.64 9.96 16.34
CA ARG A 323 25.89 8.69 16.34
C ARG A 323 26.63 7.60 15.55
N CYS A 324 27.21 7.94 14.41
CA CYS A 324 27.99 6.99 13.63
C CYS A 324 29.23 6.50 14.37
N LEU A 325 30.04 7.42 14.96
CA LEU A 325 31.24 7.04 15.70
C LEU A 325 30.90 6.16 16.92
N ARG A 326 29.92 6.56 17.72
CA ARG A 326 29.45 5.79 18.88
C ARG A 326 28.98 4.37 18.48
N ARG A 327 28.28 4.23 17.37
CA ARG A 327 27.82 2.91 16.88
C ARG A 327 28.94 2.04 16.37
N LEU A 328 29.92 2.61 15.71
CA LEU A 328 31.14 1.89 15.30
C LEU A 328 31.95 1.42 16.50
N GLU A 329 32.10 2.23 17.55
CA GLU A 329 32.76 1.88 18.80
C GLU A 329 32.04 0.70 19.48
N ARG A 330 30.72 0.79 19.61
CA ARG A 330 29.91 -0.31 20.19
C ARG A 330 29.97 -1.60 19.36
N ALA A 331 29.99 -1.50 18.03
CA ALA A 331 30.16 -2.66 17.17
C ALA A 331 31.51 -3.36 17.42
N LEU A 332 32.56 -2.56 17.63
CA LEU A 332 33.87 -3.07 17.97
C LEU A 332 33.89 -3.76 19.34
N GLU A 333 33.28 -3.15 20.37
CA GLU A 333 33.14 -3.72 21.72
C GLU A 333 32.36 -5.05 21.68
N ARG A 334 31.27 -5.13 20.94
CA ARG A 334 30.46 -6.37 20.79
C ARG A 334 31.26 -7.53 20.20
N LEU A 335 32.10 -7.27 19.19
CA LEU A 335 32.96 -8.30 18.61
C LEU A 335 34.05 -8.76 19.53
N GLN A 336 34.53 -7.88 20.43
CA GLN A 336 35.57 -8.22 21.41
C GLN A 336 35.01 -8.95 22.64
N ALA A 337 33.76 -8.71 22.99
CA ALA A 337 33.07 -9.34 24.12
C ALA A 337 32.48 -10.73 23.79
N SER A 338 32.29 -11.05 22.48
CA SER A 338 31.81 -12.37 22.05
C SER A 338 32.96 -13.38 22.20
N PRO A 339 32.88 -14.40 23.09
CA PRO A 339 33.89 -15.44 23.17
C PRO A 339 33.96 -16.20 21.84
N MET A 340 35.19 -16.45 21.39
CA MET A 340 35.50 -17.30 20.23
C MET A 340 34.94 -18.71 20.39
#